data_2d3ddb6b04c51c48d83ff5e9fb227a6e
#
_entry.id   2d3ddb6b04c51c48d83ff5e9fb227a6e
#
_cell.length_a   1.000
_cell.length_b   1.000
_cell.length_c   1.000
_cell.angle_alpha   90.00
_cell.angle_beta   90.00
_cell.angle_gamma   90.00
#
_symmetry.space_group_name_H-M   'P 1'
#
loop_
_entity.id
_entity.type
_entity.pdbx_description
1 polymer ?
#
loop_
_entity_poly.entity_id
_entity_poly.type
_entity_poly.pdbx_seq_one_letter_code
_entity_poly.pdbx_strand_id
1 'polypeptide(L)'
;MKFKLFDDIEEFCSVVYPFLIENEAENILLFSILNSLKEDFHKYGNKTPLLAAILQKKQVLLVSLRTPPYNLVISYTQNLENIKFLVKQLTKREIVLPGILGFKKGADLFANLWIEDKKIHANLVMDERTYKLTSVNEETLGNNIFTFAKENHEELVIQWVKDFYHEAFKEEKNQKIMNNHIEIIRNDIPNKKIYLLIHDTQPVCMARKAGKTPNGRLINFVYTPSHLRRQ
;
A
#
# COMPACT_ATOMS: atom_id res chain seq x y z
N MET A 1 -26.82 -9.46 0.73
CA MET A 1 -25.45 -9.27 0.22
C MET A 1 -25.12 -10.37 -0.78
N LYS A 2 -24.40 -10.02 -1.84
CA LYS A 2 -23.90 -10.94 -2.89
C LYS A 2 -22.40 -10.79 -2.99
N PHE A 3 -21.66 -11.90 -2.98
CA PHE A 3 -20.25 -11.93 -3.28
C PHE A 3 -20.06 -12.13 -4.79
N LYS A 4 -19.32 -11.25 -5.46
CA LYS A 4 -19.02 -11.32 -6.89
C LYS A 4 -17.52 -11.40 -7.08
N LEU A 5 -17.08 -12.40 -7.84
CA LEU A 5 -15.74 -12.48 -8.42
C LEU A 5 -15.76 -11.85 -9.81
N PHE A 6 -14.60 -11.32 -10.21
CA PHE A 6 -14.40 -10.71 -11.52
C PHE A 6 -13.17 -11.33 -12.16
N ASP A 7 -13.27 -11.58 -13.45
CA ASP A 7 -12.18 -12.14 -14.26
C ASP A 7 -11.55 -11.05 -15.15
N ASP A 8 -12.24 -9.91 -15.30
CA ASP A 8 -11.80 -8.77 -16.08
C ASP A 8 -11.48 -7.57 -15.17
N ILE A 9 -10.28 -7.00 -15.34
CA ILE A 9 -9.79 -5.90 -14.52
C ILE A 9 -10.53 -4.59 -14.82
N GLU A 10 -10.93 -4.34 -16.06
CA GLU A 10 -11.63 -3.12 -16.45
C GLU A 10 -13.07 -3.14 -15.91
N GLU A 11 -13.76 -4.29 -16.03
CA GLU A 11 -15.07 -4.47 -15.40
C GLU A 11 -14.97 -4.26 -13.89
N PHE A 12 -13.99 -4.89 -13.25
CA PHE A 12 -13.79 -4.75 -11.81
C PHE A 12 -13.59 -3.29 -11.41
N CYS A 13 -12.66 -2.59 -12.07
CA CYS A 13 -12.39 -1.19 -11.82
C CYS A 13 -13.63 -0.32 -12.01
N SER A 14 -14.40 -0.53 -13.09
CA SER A 14 -15.61 0.23 -13.36
C SER A 14 -16.65 0.13 -12.24
N VAL A 15 -16.73 -1.04 -11.60
CA VAL A 15 -17.67 -1.30 -10.50
C VAL A 15 -17.16 -0.76 -9.18
N VAL A 16 -15.87 -0.90 -8.87
CA VAL A 16 -15.36 -0.61 -7.51
C VAL A 16 -14.81 0.79 -7.33
N TYR A 17 -14.38 1.51 -8.38
CA TYR A 17 -13.81 2.85 -8.27
C TYR A 17 -14.75 3.87 -7.59
N PRO A 18 -16.07 3.94 -7.93
CA PRO A 18 -16.98 4.87 -7.26
C PRO A 18 -17.05 4.67 -5.74
N PHE A 19 -16.96 3.43 -5.28
CA PHE A 19 -16.91 3.11 -3.85
C PHE A 19 -15.55 3.43 -3.21
N LEU A 20 -14.45 3.07 -3.89
CA LEU A 20 -13.11 3.27 -3.34
C LEU A 20 -12.77 4.76 -3.18
N ILE A 21 -13.29 5.63 -4.05
CA ILE A 21 -13.01 7.06 -4.04
C ILE A 21 -13.67 7.78 -2.85
N GLU A 22 -14.74 7.24 -2.28
CA GLU A 22 -15.39 7.78 -1.08
C GLU A 22 -14.44 7.84 0.12
N ASN A 23 -13.48 6.90 0.17
CA ASN A 23 -12.43 6.82 1.18
C ASN A 23 -11.08 6.64 0.48
N GLU A 24 -10.73 7.62 -0.36
CA GLU A 24 -9.65 7.51 -1.34
C GLU A 24 -8.28 7.31 -0.68
N ALA A 25 -7.99 8.05 0.39
CA ALA A 25 -6.72 7.93 1.10
C ALA A 25 -6.58 6.57 1.80
N GLU A 26 -7.67 6.09 2.38
CA GLU A 26 -7.74 4.81 3.05
C GLU A 26 -7.59 3.64 2.07
N ASN A 27 -8.05 3.82 0.85
CA ASN A 27 -8.01 2.81 -0.21
C ASN A 27 -6.80 2.95 -1.16
N ILE A 28 -5.80 3.75 -0.80
CA ILE A 28 -4.67 4.08 -1.70
C ILE A 28 -3.90 2.85 -2.17
N LEU A 29 -3.75 1.83 -1.33
CA LEU A 29 -3.08 0.59 -1.73
C LEU A 29 -3.87 -0.16 -2.81
N LEU A 30 -5.20 -0.22 -2.68
CA LEU A 30 -6.05 -0.82 -3.71
C LEU A 30 -5.93 -0.06 -5.03
N PHE A 31 -5.98 1.27 -5.03
CA PHE A 31 -5.76 2.07 -6.24
C PHE A 31 -4.40 1.81 -6.86
N SER A 32 -3.35 1.70 -6.06
CA SER A 32 -1.99 1.43 -6.55
C SER A 32 -1.90 0.07 -7.23
N ILE A 33 -2.50 -0.97 -6.63
CA ILE A 33 -2.50 -2.32 -7.22
C ILE A 33 -3.37 -2.36 -8.48
N LEU A 34 -4.56 -1.76 -8.44
CA LEU A 34 -5.46 -1.73 -9.60
C LEU A 34 -4.83 -1.01 -10.80
N ASN A 35 -4.17 0.14 -10.58
CA ASN A 35 -3.45 0.83 -11.63
C ASN A 35 -2.34 -0.04 -12.24
N SER A 36 -1.59 -0.75 -11.40
CA SER A 36 -0.54 -1.66 -11.87
C SER A 36 -1.10 -2.84 -12.68
N LEU A 37 -2.23 -3.42 -12.24
CA LEU A 37 -2.89 -4.53 -12.95
C LEU A 37 -3.51 -4.09 -14.28
N LYS A 38 -3.94 -2.84 -14.41
CA LYS A 38 -4.41 -2.26 -15.68
C LYS A 38 -3.27 -2.04 -16.66
N GLU A 39 -2.07 -1.69 -16.18
CA GLU A 39 -0.87 -1.55 -17.01
C GLU A 39 -0.30 -2.91 -17.43
N ASP A 40 -0.26 -3.86 -16.49
CA ASP A 40 0.22 -5.22 -16.71
C ASP A 40 -0.49 -6.17 -15.73
N PHE A 41 -1.41 -6.99 -16.26
CA PHE A 41 -2.20 -7.93 -15.45
C PHE A 41 -1.35 -8.98 -14.73
N HIS A 42 -0.15 -9.26 -15.25
CA HIS A 42 0.81 -10.21 -14.69
C HIS A 42 1.93 -9.55 -13.89
N LYS A 43 1.81 -8.25 -13.58
CA LYS A 43 2.81 -7.47 -12.84
C LYS A 43 3.29 -8.14 -11.54
N TYR A 44 2.42 -8.86 -10.88
CA TYR A 44 2.70 -9.50 -9.58
C TYR A 44 2.96 -11.01 -9.69
N GLY A 45 3.01 -11.56 -10.89
CA GLY A 45 3.27 -12.97 -11.17
C GLY A 45 2.24 -13.62 -12.07
N ASN A 46 2.48 -14.88 -12.42
CA ASN A 46 1.66 -15.62 -13.42
C ASN A 46 0.33 -16.17 -12.87
N LYS A 47 0.11 -16.09 -11.55
CA LYS A 47 -1.15 -16.55 -10.95
C LYS A 47 -2.22 -15.48 -11.08
N THR A 48 -3.41 -15.88 -11.50
CA THR A 48 -4.56 -14.98 -11.64
C THR A 48 -4.86 -14.24 -10.35
N PRO A 49 -4.98 -12.90 -10.39
CA PRO A 49 -5.44 -12.12 -9.25
C PRO A 49 -6.85 -12.52 -8.81
N LEU A 50 -7.12 -12.50 -7.52
CA LEU A 50 -8.47 -12.59 -6.99
C LEU A 50 -9.04 -11.17 -6.92
N LEU A 51 -10.04 -10.90 -7.73
CA LEU A 51 -10.76 -9.62 -7.78
C LEU A 51 -12.18 -9.87 -7.28
N ALA A 52 -12.54 -9.30 -6.12
CA ALA A 52 -13.84 -9.58 -5.51
C ALA A 52 -14.49 -8.35 -4.89
N ALA A 53 -15.81 -8.29 -4.96
CA ALA A 53 -16.60 -7.29 -4.28
C ALA A 53 -17.82 -7.91 -3.59
N ILE A 54 -18.23 -7.30 -2.48
CA ILE A 54 -19.52 -7.55 -1.84
C ILE A 54 -20.47 -6.46 -2.30
N LEU A 55 -21.62 -6.87 -2.83
CA LEU A 55 -22.64 -5.96 -3.35
C LEU A 55 -23.98 -6.18 -2.67
N GLN A 56 -24.76 -5.12 -2.56
CA GLN A 56 -26.17 -5.14 -2.20
C GLN A 56 -26.93 -4.21 -3.15
N LYS A 57 -27.92 -4.74 -3.89
CA LYS A 57 -28.70 -3.96 -4.86
C LYS A 57 -27.84 -3.11 -5.81
N LYS A 58 -26.77 -3.67 -6.36
CA LYS A 58 -25.75 -3.00 -7.21
C LYS A 58 -24.78 -2.05 -6.49
N GLN A 59 -25.00 -1.71 -5.22
CA GLN A 59 -24.06 -0.92 -4.43
C GLN A 59 -22.92 -1.80 -3.93
N VAL A 60 -21.68 -1.34 -4.07
CA VAL A 60 -20.49 -1.96 -3.49
C VAL A 60 -20.45 -1.66 -1.99
N LEU A 61 -20.22 -2.67 -1.17
CA LEU A 61 -20.11 -2.55 0.29
C LEU A 61 -18.70 -2.84 0.81
N LEU A 62 -17.95 -3.65 0.06
CA LEU A 62 -16.56 -4.01 0.38
C LEU A 62 -15.88 -4.48 -0.89
N VAL A 63 -14.61 -4.13 -1.01
CA VAL A 63 -13.72 -4.61 -2.08
C VAL A 63 -12.62 -5.45 -1.45
N SER A 64 -12.29 -6.56 -2.09
CA SER A 64 -11.13 -7.36 -1.72
C SER A 64 -10.35 -7.77 -2.97
N LEU A 65 -9.03 -7.68 -2.89
CA LEU A 65 -8.12 -7.95 -3.99
C LEU A 65 -6.90 -8.72 -3.48
N ARG A 66 -6.48 -9.73 -4.23
CA ARG A 66 -5.23 -10.42 -3.96
C ARG A 66 -4.46 -10.66 -5.25
N THR A 67 -3.19 -10.36 -5.24
CA THR A 67 -2.22 -10.71 -6.28
C THR A 67 -1.28 -11.79 -5.73
N PRO A 68 -1.50 -13.08 -6.01
CA PRO A 68 -0.63 -14.12 -5.47
C PRO A 68 0.84 -13.92 -5.89
N PRO A 69 1.82 -14.16 -4.98
CA PRO A 69 1.70 -14.83 -3.68
C PRO A 69 1.35 -13.93 -2.49
N TYR A 70 1.08 -12.65 -2.70
CA TYR A 70 0.88 -11.64 -1.66
C TYR A 70 -0.41 -11.82 -0.86
N ASN A 71 -0.55 -11.02 0.20
CA ASN A 71 -1.69 -11.01 1.10
C ASN A 71 -2.97 -10.52 0.40
N LEU A 72 -4.11 -10.87 0.98
CA LEU A 72 -5.40 -10.28 0.60
C LEU A 72 -5.46 -8.83 1.10
N VAL A 73 -5.80 -7.90 0.24
CA VAL A 73 -6.06 -6.51 0.60
C VAL A 73 -7.57 -6.28 0.64
N ILE A 74 -8.07 -5.69 1.71
CA ILE A 74 -9.47 -5.32 1.87
C ILE A 74 -9.61 -3.80 1.93
N SER A 75 -10.68 -3.28 1.32
CA SER A 75 -11.01 -1.87 1.37
C SER A 75 -11.39 -1.42 2.78
N TYR A 76 -11.31 -0.12 3.00
CA TYR A 76 -11.91 0.49 4.18
C TYR A 76 -13.43 0.21 4.23
N THR A 77 -13.93 -0.09 5.40
CA THR A 77 -15.37 -0.18 5.70
C THR A 77 -15.63 0.13 7.17
N GLN A 78 -16.70 0.84 7.45
CA GLN A 78 -17.19 1.04 8.82
C GLN A 78 -18.11 -0.10 9.26
N ASN A 79 -18.73 -0.80 8.30
CA ASN A 79 -19.65 -1.89 8.60
C ASN A 79 -18.91 -3.23 8.63
N LEU A 80 -18.62 -3.70 9.84
CA LEU A 80 -17.91 -4.95 10.09
C LEU A 80 -18.69 -6.22 9.67
N GLU A 81 -20.00 -6.14 9.45
CA GLU A 81 -20.77 -7.27 8.92
C GLU A 81 -20.33 -7.63 7.49
N ASN A 82 -19.81 -6.64 6.74
CA ASN A 82 -19.22 -6.90 5.42
C ASN A 82 -17.98 -7.80 5.52
N ILE A 83 -17.18 -7.62 6.58
CA ILE A 83 -15.99 -8.45 6.85
C ILE A 83 -16.40 -9.88 7.20
N LYS A 84 -17.39 -10.05 8.09
CA LYS A 84 -17.93 -11.38 8.45
C LYS A 84 -18.45 -12.12 7.21
N PHE A 85 -19.18 -11.39 6.36
CA PHE A 85 -19.69 -11.96 5.11
C PHE A 85 -18.56 -12.35 4.15
N LEU A 86 -17.50 -11.51 4.02
CA LEU A 86 -16.33 -11.82 3.21
C LEU A 86 -15.65 -13.11 3.68
N VAL A 87 -15.35 -13.22 4.97
CA VAL A 87 -14.72 -14.42 5.57
C VAL A 87 -15.54 -15.66 5.20
N LYS A 88 -16.86 -15.67 5.47
CA LYS A 88 -17.75 -16.78 5.13
C LYS A 88 -17.69 -17.15 3.65
N GLN A 89 -17.60 -16.17 2.74
CA GLN A 89 -17.55 -16.43 1.30
C GLN A 89 -16.21 -17.00 0.85
N LEU A 90 -15.12 -16.57 1.44
CA LEU A 90 -13.77 -17.06 1.13
C LEU A 90 -13.56 -18.47 1.71
N THR A 91 -14.03 -18.72 2.95
CA THR A 91 -14.02 -20.05 3.57
C THR A 91 -14.79 -21.07 2.73
N LYS A 92 -16.03 -20.73 2.33
CA LYS A 92 -16.87 -21.63 1.49
C LYS A 92 -16.19 -22.00 0.16
N ARG A 93 -15.28 -21.18 -0.33
CA ARG A 93 -14.53 -21.39 -1.58
C ARG A 93 -13.15 -21.99 -1.36
N GLU A 94 -12.84 -22.37 -0.13
CA GLU A 94 -11.56 -22.97 0.26
C GLU A 94 -10.34 -22.12 -0.16
N ILE A 95 -10.52 -20.78 -0.20
CA ILE A 95 -9.42 -19.87 -0.56
C ILE A 95 -8.34 -19.95 0.52
N VAL A 96 -7.10 -20.14 0.09
CA VAL A 96 -5.92 -20.13 0.97
C VAL A 96 -5.28 -18.75 0.92
N LEU A 97 -5.08 -18.15 2.09
CA LEU A 97 -4.50 -16.82 2.23
C LEU A 97 -3.20 -16.88 3.04
N PRO A 98 -2.12 -16.22 2.60
CA PRO A 98 -0.90 -16.10 3.41
C PRO A 98 -1.05 -15.06 4.52
N GLY A 99 -1.98 -14.11 4.36
CA GLY A 99 -2.27 -13.05 5.30
C GLY A 99 -3.28 -12.05 4.74
N ILE A 100 -3.53 -10.99 5.51
CA ILE A 100 -4.47 -9.93 5.18
C ILE A 100 -3.86 -8.56 5.45
N LEU A 101 -4.21 -7.59 4.62
CA LEU A 101 -3.91 -6.16 4.77
C LEU A 101 -5.22 -5.36 4.74
N GLY A 102 -5.36 -4.43 5.66
CA GLY A 102 -6.53 -3.56 5.74
C GLY A 102 -6.50 -2.68 6.97
N PHE A 103 -7.50 -1.83 7.12
CA PHE A 103 -7.63 -1.02 8.33
C PHE A 103 -7.79 -1.90 9.56
N LYS A 104 -7.14 -1.51 10.66
CA LYS A 104 -6.96 -2.30 11.87
C LYS A 104 -8.23 -3.04 12.31
N LYS A 105 -9.35 -2.33 12.51
CA LYS A 105 -10.59 -2.98 12.97
C LYS A 105 -11.11 -4.08 12.03
N GLY A 106 -11.02 -3.85 10.72
CA GLY A 106 -11.43 -4.83 9.71
C GLY A 106 -10.46 -5.99 9.60
N ALA A 107 -9.16 -5.71 9.60
CA ALA A 107 -8.11 -6.71 9.53
C ALA A 107 -8.09 -7.61 10.77
N ASP A 108 -8.19 -7.03 11.97
CA ASP A 108 -8.25 -7.78 13.24
C ASP A 108 -9.49 -8.70 13.27
N LEU A 109 -10.67 -8.19 12.90
CA LEU A 109 -11.87 -9.02 12.85
C LEU A 109 -11.75 -10.15 11.83
N PHE A 110 -11.23 -9.83 10.63
CA PHE A 110 -11.00 -10.85 9.60
C PHE A 110 -10.06 -11.94 10.12
N ALA A 111 -8.90 -11.53 10.67
CA ALA A 111 -7.90 -12.46 11.17
C ALA A 111 -8.48 -13.38 12.26
N ASN A 112 -9.20 -12.82 13.24
CA ASN A 112 -9.80 -13.60 14.32
C ASN A 112 -10.78 -14.65 13.78
N LEU A 113 -11.70 -14.27 12.89
CA LEU A 113 -12.64 -15.19 12.27
C LEU A 113 -11.96 -16.25 11.40
N TRP A 114 -10.90 -15.87 10.69
CA TRP A 114 -10.15 -16.78 9.83
C TRP A 114 -9.35 -17.81 10.63
N ILE A 115 -8.73 -17.38 11.74
CA ILE A 115 -8.00 -18.25 12.67
C ILE A 115 -8.94 -19.28 13.28
N GLU A 116 -10.10 -18.84 13.75
CA GLU A 116 -11.12 -19.71 14.36
C GLU A 116 -11.60 -20.78 13.37
N ASP A 117 -11.94 -20.37 12.14
CA ASP A 117 -12.41 -21.27 11.08
C ASP A 117 -11.34 -22.27 10.64
N LYS A 118 -10.10 -21.80 10.40
CA LYS A 118 -9.01 -22.64 9.85
C LYS A 118 -8.16 -23.33 10.89
N LYS A 119 -8.33 -23.02 12.19
CA LYS A 119 -7.51 -23.54 13.31
C LYS A 119 -6.01 -23.32 13.10
N ILE A 120 -5.64 -22.12 12.67
CA ILE A 120 -4.27 -21.68 12.41
C ILE A 120 -3.87 -20.56 13.37
N HIS A 121 -2.62 -20.16 13.34
CA HIS A 121 -2.13 -18.97 14.04
C HIS A 121 -1.93 -17.82 13.06
N ALA A 122 -2.10 -16.59 13.53
CA ALA A 122 -1.72 -15.40 12.81
C ALA A 122 -0.85 -14.49 13.69
N ASN A 123 0.14 -13.86 13.08
CA ASN A 123 1.01 -12.89 13.71
C ASN A 123 0.77 -11.52 13.10
N LEU A 124 0.74 -10.49 13.95
CA LEU A 124 0.79 -9.10 13.48
C LEU A 124 2.21 -8.81 12.98
N VAL A 125 2.34 -8.65 11.66
CA VAL A 125 3.64 -8.41 11.01
C VAL A 125 3.94 -6.92 10.91
N MET A 126 2.88 -6.09 10.72
CA MET A 126 3.03 -4.67 10.47
C MET A 126 1.86 -3.89 11.07
N ASP A 127 2.16 -2.85 11.85
CA ASP A 127 1.19 -1.88 12.38
C ASP A 127 1.59 -0.49 11.88
N GLU A 128 0.98 -0.06 10.77
CA GLU A 128 1.27 1.21 10.10
C GLU A 128 0.17 2.24 10.32
N ARG A 129 0.54 3.52 10.17
CA ARG A 129 -0.41 4.62 10.16
C ARG A 129 -0.38 5.32 8.80
N THR A 130 -1.58 5.57 8.27
CA THR A 130 -1.76 6.41 7.09
C THR A 130 -2.16 7.81 7.53
N TYR A 131 -1.46 8.81 7.03
CA TYR A 131 -1.76 10.21 7.25
C TYR A 131 -2.33 10.80 5.96
N LYS A 132 -3.39 11.60 6.11
CA LYS A 132 -4.01 12.33 4.99
C LYS A 132 -3.70 13.82 5.15
N LEU A 133 -3.07 14.41 4.13
CA LEU A 133 -2.86 15.85 4.03
C LEU A 133 -3.83 16.42 3.00
N THR A 134 -4.62 17.40 3.39
CA THR A 134 -5.58 18.10 2.51
C THR A 134 -5.16 19.52 2.19
N SER A 135 -4.31 20.11 3.04
CA SER A 135 -3.71 21.44 2.83
C SER A 135 -2.34 21.48 3.49
N VAL A 136 -1.45 22.27 2.91
CA VAL A 136 -0.12 22.53 3.47
C VAL A 136 -0.22 23.75 4.38
N ASN A 137 0.36 23.67 5.58
CA ASN A 137 0.54 24.88 6.41
C ASN A 137 1.76 25.65 5.85
N GLU A 138 1.50 26.83 5.28
CA GLU A 138 2.52 27.67 4.66
C GLU A 138 3.60 28.12 5.66
N GLU A 139 3.26 28.29 6.92
CA GLU A 139 4.21 28.64 7.98
C GLU A 139 5.29 27.57 8.21
N THR A 140 5.06 26.34 7.77
CA THR A 140 6.03 25.25 7.85
C THR A 140 6.96 25.17 6.64
N LEU A 141 6.73 25.97 5.63
CA LEU A 141 7.59 26.04 4.45
C LEU A 141 8.89 26.77 4.82
N GLY A 142 9.97 26.03 4.87
CA GLY A 142 11.31 26.61 5.07
C GLY A 142 11.93 27.11 3.76
N ASN A 143 13.12 27.70 3.85
CA ASN A 143 13.88 28.21 2.71
C ASN A 143 14.79 27.16 2.06
N ASN A 144 14.67 25.89 2.43
CA ASN A 144 15.47 24.81 1.89
C ASN A 144 15.11 24.50 0.44
N ILE A 145 16.11 24.10 -0.35
CA ILE A 145 15.91 23.73 -1.75
C ILE A 145 15.32 22.33 -1.82
N PHE A 146 14.20 22.22 -2.54
CA PHE A 146 13.56 20.94 -2.82
C PHE A 146 13.83 20.55 -4.28
N THR A 147 14.47 19.41 -4.51
CA THR A 147 14.90 18.97 -5.83
C THR A 147 14.66 17.47 -6.05
N PHE A 148 14.81 17.03 -7.30
CA PHE A 148 14.79 15.59 -7.61
C PHE A 148 16.19 14.98 -7.38
N ALA A 149 16.20 13.74 -6.89
CA ALA A 149 17.42 12.95 -6.91
C ALA A 149 17.86 12.71 -8.35
N LYS A 150 19.19 12.72 -8.56
CA LYS A 150 19.87 12.44 -9.84
C LYS A 150 20.73 11.18 -9.65
N GLU A 151 21.31 10.68 -10.73
CA GLU A 151 22.18 9.50 -10.72
C GLU A 151 23.30 9.58 -9.67
N ASN A 152 23.92 10.76 -9.51
CA ASN A 152 24.95 10.96 -8.50
C ASN A 152 24.46 10.89 -7.05
N HIS A 153 23.14 10.84 -6.82
CA HIS A 153 22.53 10.64 -5.50
C HIS A 153 22.09 9.18 -5.26
N GLU A 154 22.27 8.26 -6.23
CA GLU A 154 21.76 6.90 -6.15
C GLU A 154 22.26 6.15 -4.92
N GLU A 155 23.58 6.17 -4.70
CA GLU A 155 24.18 5.46 -3.56
C GLU A 155 23.69 6.01 -2.23
N LEU A 156 23.56 7.33 -2.10
CA LEU A 156 23.03 7.98 -0.91
C LEU A 156 21.56 7.56 -0.64
N VAL A 157 20.72 7.62 -1.67
CA VAL A 157 19.30 7.26 -1.56
C VAL A 157 19.13 5.79 -1.22
N ILE A 158 19.91 4.90 -1.84
CA ILE A 158 19.90 3.46 -1.53
C ILE A 158 20.33 3.23 -0.07
N GLN A 159 21.35 3.93 0.41
CA GLN A 159 21.76 3.81 1.81
C GLN A 159 20.63 4.26 2.75
N TRP A 160 19.98 5.39 2.47
CA TRP A 160 18.87 5.88 3.27
C TRP A 160 17.64 4.96 3.25
N VAL A 161 17.40 4.26 2.15
CA VAL A 161 16.37 3.23 2.11
C VAL A 161 16.71 2.06 3.04
N LYS A 162 17.97 1.62 3.03
CA LYS A 162 18.44 0.57 3.95
C LYS A 162 18.30 0.99 5.42
N ASP A 163 18.71 2.24 5.73
CA ASP A 163 18.62 2.78 7.08
C ASP A 163 17.17 2.95 7.53
N PHE A 164 16.28 3.43 6.64
CA PHE A 164 14.84 3.47 6.88
C PHE A 164 14.27 2.10 7.26
N TYR A 165 14.62 1.07 6.49
CA TYR A 165 14.18 -0.29 6.80
C TYR A 165 14.74 -0.79 8.12
N HIS A 166 15.98 -0.45 8.40
CA HIS A 166 16.62 -0.84 9.65
C HIS A 166 15.95 -0.22 10.88
N GLU A 167 15.52 1.03 10.76
CA GLU A 167 14.84 1.73 11.85
C GLU A 167 13.36 1.34 11.96
N ALA A 168 12.67 1.13 10.82
CA ALA A 168 11.24 0.87 10.79
C ALA A 168 10.88 -0.58 11.16
N PHE A 169 11.75 -1.54 10.84
CA PHE A 169 11.48 -2.96 11.02
C PHE A 169 12.54 -3.60 11.92
N LYS A 170 12.10 -4.04 13.10
CA LYS A 170 12.99 -4.59 14.15
C LYS A 170 13.54 -6.00 13.89
N GLU A 171 12.97 -6.73 12.94
CA GLU A 171 13.33 -8.12 12.67
C GLU A 171 14.23 -8.31 11.45
N GLU A 172 14.94 -9.42 11.42
CA GLU A 172 15.88 -9.79 10.37
C GLU A 172 15.24 -9.71 8.98
N LYS A 173 15.91 -9.01 8.16
CA LYS A 173 15.50 -8.51 6.87
C LYS A 173 15.39 -9.60 5.85
N ASN A 174 14.25 -9.74 5.28
CA ASN A 174 14.13 -10.46 4.02
C ASN A 174 14.94 -9.72 2.95
N GLN A 175 16.17 -10.17 2.67
CA GLN A 175 17.08 -9.57 1.68
C GLN A 175 16.39 -9.40 0.32
N LYS A 176 15.46 -10.30 -0.02
CA LYS A 176 14.69 -10.21 -1.25
C LYS A 176 13.78 -8.97 -1.28
N ILE A 177 13.13 -8.65 -0.15
CA ILE A 177 12.30 -7.44 -0.04
C ILE A 177 13.17 -6.20 -0.19
N MET A 178 14.32 -6.17 0.47
CA MET A 178 15.27 -5.06 0.38
C MET A 178 15.77 -4.87 -1.07
N ASN A 179 16.17 -5.95 -1.74
CA ASN A 179 16.63 -5.89 -3.13
C ASN A 179 15.52 -5.35 -4.06
N ASN A 180 14.27 -5.79 -3.88
CA ASN A 180 13.14 -5.27 -4.65
C ASN A 180 12.96 -3.75 -4.46
N HIS A 181 13.14 -3.24 -3.24
CA HIS A 181 13.04 -1.79 -3.00
C HIS A 181 14.20 -1.02 -3.59
N ILE A 182 15.40 -1.57 -3.57
CA ILE A 182 16.56 -0.98 -4.25
C ILE A 182 16.31 -0.86 -5.75
N GLU A 183 15.78 -1.90 -6.39
CA GLU A 183 15.42 -1.86 -7.81
C GLU A 183 14.32 -0.82 -8.10
N ILE A 184 13.32 -0.71 -7.23
CA ILE A 184 12.30 0.33 -7.35
C ILE A 184 12.94 1.73 -7.28
N ILE A 185 13.87 1.98 -6.36
CA ILE A 185 14.56 3.27 -6.23
C ILE A 185 15.38 3.59 -7.48
N ARG A 186 16.14 2.62 -7.99
CA ARG A 186 16.92 2.78 -9.23
C ARG A 186 16.03 3.19 -10.41
N ASN A 187 14.86 2.58 -10.53
CA ASN A 187 13.89 2.95 -11.55
C ASN A 187 13.24 4.32 -11.30
N ASP A 188 13.06 4.71 -10.05
CA ASP A 188 12.32 5.92 -9.68
C ASP A 188 13.18 7.20 -9.73
N ILE A 189 14.51 7.11 -9.61
CA ILE A 189 15.43 8.24 -9.74
C ILE A 189 15.34 8.89 -11.13
N PRO A 190 15.57 8.19 -12.27
CA PRO A 190 15.46 8.79 -13.59
C PRO A 190 14.03 9.25 -13.91
N ASN A 191 13.02 8.63 -13.29
CA ASN A 191 11.61 8.99 -13.43
C ASN A 191 11.17 10.16 -12.53
N LYS A 192 12.11 10.85 -11.85
CA LYS A 192 11.86 12.02 -11.00
C LYS A 192 10.79 11.75 -9.93
N LYS A 193 10.85 10.58 -9.29
CA LYS A 193 9.93 10.19 -8.22
C LYS A 193 10.57 10.29 -6.83
N ILE A 194 11.90 10.45 -6.75
CA ILE A 194 12.62 10.64 -5.50
C ILE A 194 12.94 12.12 -5.36
N TYR A 195 12.55 12.68 -4.23
CA TYR A 195 12.79 14.08 -3.88
C TYR A 195 13.80 14.16 -2.76
N LEU A 196 14.65 15.18 -2.82
CA LEU A 196 15.62 15.51 -1.78
C LEU A 196 15.38 16.93 -1.30
N LEU A 197 15.44 17.11 0.01
CA LEU A 197 15.55 18.41 0.65
C LEU A 197 17.03 18.70 0.83
N ILE A 198 17.47 19.86 0.34
CA ILE A 198 18.86 20.30 0.39
C ILE A 198 18.99 21.44 1.39
N HIS A 199 19.89 21.30 2.35
CA HIS A 199 20.29 22.34 3.28
C HIS A 199 21.80 22.52 3.17
N ASP A 200 22.26 23.77 3.04
CA ASP A 200 23.69 24.10 2.87
C ASP A 200 24.41 23.18 1.87
N THR A 201 23.85 23.04 0.68
CA THR A 201 24.32 22.20 -0.44
C THR A 201 24.29 20.68 -0.20
N GLN A 202 23.88 20.22 0.98
CA GLN A 202 23.82 18.80 1.32
C GLN A 202 22.39 18.28 1.34
N PRO A 203 22.13 17.07 0.81
CA PRO A 203 20.87 16.39 1.02
C PRO A 203 20.66 16.05 2.51
N VAL A 204 19.51 16.45 3.07
CA VAL A 204 19.20 16.23 4.49
C VAL A 204 17.97 15.36 4.71
N CYS A 205 17.10 15.23 3.71
CA CYS A 205 15.90 14.41 3.79
C CYS A 205 15.53 13.91 2.40
N MET A 206 14.90 12.74 2.34
CA MET A 206 14.28 12.22 1.11
C MET A 206 12.81 11.97 1.29
N ALA A 207 12.06 12.00 0.18
CA ALA A 207 10.70 11.55 0.08
C ALA A 207 10.46 10.90 -1.30
N ARG A 208 9.64 9.88 -1.36
CA ARG A 208 9.29 9.21 -2.61
C ARG A 208 7.83 9.46 -2.98
N LYS A 209 7.59 9.96 -4.20
CA LYS A 209 6.27 9.97 -4.82
C LYS A 209 5.97 8.59 -5.39
N ALA A 210 5.16 7.83 -4.68
CA ALA A 210 4.79 6.46 -5.04
C ALA A 210 3.49 6.39 -5.87
N GLY A 211 2.50 5.65 -5.41
CA GLY A 211 1.23 5.48 -6.09
C GLY A 211 0.43 6.76 -6.30
N LYS A 212 -0.57 6.67 -7.16
CA LYS A 212 -1.56 7.73 -7.37
C LYS A 212 -2.98 7.20 -7.16
N THR A 213 -3.85 8.09 -6.73
CA THR A 213 -5.28 7.91 -6.77
C THR A 213 -5.89 8.93 -7.73
N PRO A 214 -7.19 8.91 -8.04
CA PRO A 214 -7.80 9.91 -8.90
C PRO A 214 -7.50 11.36 -8.50
N ASN A 215 -7.54 11.69 -7.19
CA ASN A 215 -7.36 13.07 -6.69
C ASN A 215 -6.12 13.25 -5.81
N GLY A 216 -5.35 12.21 -5.58
CA GLY A 216 -4.25 12.23 -4.61
C GLY A 216 -2.96 11.59 -5.08
N ARG A 217 -1.97 11.64 -4.20
CA ARG A 217 -0.65 11.00 -4.37
C ARG A 217 -0.24 10.34 -3.07
N LEU A 218 0.36 9.16 -3.18
CA LEU A 218 1.05 8.52 -2.07
C LEU A 218 2.48 9.05 -1.97
N ILE A 219 2.83 9.51 -0.79
CA ILE A 219 4.22 9.80 -0.42
C ILE A 219 4.65 8.75 0.58
N ASN A 220 5.77 8.11 0.33
CA ASN A 220 6.40 7.16 1.25
C ASN A 220 7.92 7.34 1.24
N PHE A 221 8.65 6.49 1.96
CA PHE A 221 10.09 6.64 2.16
C PHE A 221 10.50 8.06 2.55
N VAL A 222 9.70 8.69 3.43
CA VAL A 222 10.10 9.97 4.03
C VAL A 222 11.15 9.65 5.10
N TYR A 223 12.38 10.07 4.87
CA TYR A 223 13.50 9.73 5.73
C TYR A 223 14.46 10.90 5.92
N THR A 224 14.77 11.17 7.16
CA THR A 224 15.85 12.06 7.60
C THR A 224 16.82 11.23 8.43
N PRO A 225 18.12 11.17 8.09
CA PRO A 225 19.13 10.48 8.88
C PRO A 225 19.10 10.93 10.35
N SER A 226 19.36 10.00 11.28
CA SER A 226 19.22 10.26 12.72
C SER A 226 20.03 11.45 13.22
N HIS A 227 21.25 11.63 12.68
CA HIS A 227 22.16 12.72 13.02
C HIS A 227 21.73 14.11 12.49
N LEU A 228 20.73 14.15 11.57
CA LEU A 228 20.18 15.39 10.99
C LEU A 228 18.78 15.73 11.54
N ARG A 229 18.28 14.96 12.53
CA ARG A 229 16.97 15.21 13.12
C ARG A 229 17.06 16.24 14.24
N ARG A 230 16.02 17.05 14.41
CA ARG A 230 15.87 18.04 15.50
C ARG A 230 16.95 19.15 15.49
N GLN A 231 17.46 19.47 14.31
CA GLN A 231 18.33 20.63 14.12
C GLN A 231 17.54 21.85 13.68
#